data_51bc1aae535d2d12a17add8a3e45ea74
#
_entry.id   51bc1aae535d2d12a17add8a3e45ea74
#
_cell.length_a   1.000
_cell.length_b   1.000
_cell.length_c   1.000
_cell.angle_alpha   90.00
_cell.angle_beta   90.00
_cell.angle_gamma   90.00
#
_symmetry.space_group_name_H-M   'P 1'
#
loop_
_entity.id
_entity.type
_entity.pdbx_description
1 polymer ?
#
loop_
_entity_poly.entity_id
_entity_poly.type
_entity_poly.pdbx_seq_one_letter_code
_entity_poly.pdbx_strand_id
1 'polypeptide(L)'
;MAELLRPVRGGFLRPFGCAWFIWQFLLGNGPYGSPSINPEVGACQADIFHHYKVALMRATALDRATRAEERMAKHQKRRIDPENIEKLARRYFGLMPYKAQGCRFHSFIVYFSTLQRLGWVKATGKEERSIFQDHYPPGPPRRYFHLTDAGKSAPETAWANPQRALYG
;
A
#
# COMPACT_ATOMS: atom_id res chain seq x y z
N MET A 1 2.45 0.00 -17.09
CA MET A 1 2.47 -1.34 -16.46
C MET A 1 3.88 -1.88 -16.21
N ALA A 2 4.75 -1.90 -17.22
CA ALA A 2 6.11 -2.40 -17.04
C ALA A 2 6.92 -1.65 -15.96
N GLU A 3 6.73 -0.36 -15.83
CA GLU A 3 7.41 0.45 -14.81
C GLU A 3 6.99 0.10 -13.39
N LEU A 4 5.72 -0.25 -13.18
CA LEU A 4 5.19 -0.63 -11.87
C LEU A 4 5.73 -1.99 -11.39
N LEU A 5 6.24 -2.80 -12.30
CA LEU A 5 6.79 -4.12 -11.98
C LEU A 5 8.30 -4.10 -11.72
N ARG A 6 8.95 -2.95 -11.81
CA ARG A 6 10.38 -2.86 -11.53
C ARG A 6 10.65 -3.04 -10.04
N PRO A 7 11.71 -3.78 -9.68
CA PRO A 7 12.10 -3.89 -8.29
C PRO A 7 12.43 -2.51 -7.71
N VAL A 8 11.91 -2.24 -6.53
CA VAL A 8 12.29 -1.06 -5.76
C VAL A 8 13.42 -1.42 -4.80
N ARG A 9 13.86 -0.44 -4.03
CA ARG A 9 14.93 -0.63 -3.05
C ARG A 9 14.68 -1.88 -2.20
N GLY A 10 15.70 -2.74 -2.05
CA GLY A 10 15.59 -3.99 -1.32
C GLY A 10 15.00 -5.16 -2.12
N GLY A 11 14.79 -4.99 -3.44
CA GLY A 11 14.28 -6.05 -4.31
C GLY A 11 12.77 -6.28 -4.24
N PHE A 12 12.03 -5.38 -3.60
CA PHE A 12 10.57 -5.48 -3.52
C PHE A 12 9.92 -4.93 -4.78
N LEU A 13 8.87 -5.61 -5.23
CA LEU A 13 8.06 -5.16 -6.36
C LEU A 13 7.08 -4.07 -5.92
N ARG A 14 6.79 -3.17 -6.86
CA ARG A 14 5.76 -2.16 -6.71
C ARG A 14 4.76 -2.30 -7.86
N PRO A 15 3.79 -3.23 -7.77
CA PRO A 15 2.83 -3.46 -8.85
C PRO A 15 1.76 -2.37 -8.97
N PHE A 16 1.73 -1.45 -8.00
CA PHE A 16 0.77 -0.34 -7.96
C PHE A 16 1.45 0.90 -7.37
N GLY A 17 0.93 2.08 -7.71
CA GLY A 17 1.41 3.33 -7.15
C GLY A 17 0.90 3.56 -5.72
N CYS A 18 1.64 4.33 -4.93
CA CYS A 18 1.25 4.67 -3.57
C CYS A 18 -0.09 5.43 -3.53
N ALA A 19 -0.25 6.42 -4.40
CA ALA A 19 -1.49 7.19 -4.48
C ALA A 19 -2.68 6.31 -4.87
N TRP A 20 -2.51 5.43 -5.84
CA TRP A 20 -3.55 4.48 -6.24
C TRP A 20 -3.98 3.62 -5.05
N PHE A 21 -3.01 3.13 -4.26
CA PHE A 21 -3.31 2.32 -3.08
C PHE A 21 -4.11 3.13 -2.05
N ILE A 22 -3.69 4.36 -1.76
CA ILE A 22 -4.39 5.24 -0.82
C ILE A 22 -5.84 5.44 -1.27
N TRP A 23 -6.04 5.71 -2.56
CA TRP A 23 -7.37 5.89 -3.15
C TRP A 23 -8.25 4.67 -2.94
N GLN A 24 -7.79 3.50 -3.36
CA GLN A 24 -8.56 2.26 -3.25
C GLN A 24 -8.81 1.87 -1.79
N PHE A 25 -7.83 2.08 -0.92
CA PHE A 25 -7.96 1.80 0.50
C PHE A 25 -9.03 2.70 1.15
N LEU A 26 -9.00 3.98 0.87
CA LEU A 26 -9.96 4.94 1.42
C LEU A 26 -11.37 4.81 0.82
N LEU A 27 -11.49 4.24 -0.40
CA LEU A 27 -12.79 3.85 -0.95
C LEU A 27 -13.40 2.63 -0.26
N GLY A 28 -12.63 1.92 0.55
CA GLY A 28 -13.08 0.71 1.23
C GLY A 28 -12.96 -0.56 0.39
N ASN A 29 -12.19 -0.54 -0.69
CA ASN A 29 -12.08 -1.68 -1.62
C ASN A 29 -11.13 -2.77 -1.16
N GLY A 30 -10.37 -2.57 -0.08
CA GLY A 30 -9.44 -3.56 0.44
C GLY A 30 -8.42 -4.04 -0.59
N PRO A 31 -7.66 -3.13 -1.26
CA PRO A 31 -6.75 -3.53 -2.33
C PRO A 31 -5.66 -4.46 -1.82
N TYR A 32 -5.31 -5.46 -2.63
CA TYR A 32 -4.26 -6.44 -2.34
C TYR A 32 -4.39 -7.12 -0.98
N GLY A 33 -5.62 -7.48 -0.59
CA GLY A 33 -5.88 -8.20 0.65
C GLY A 33 -5.84 -7.34 1.91
N SER A 34 -5.76 -6.02 1.78
CA SER A 34 -5.89 -5.11 2.91
C SER A 34 -7.33 -5.07 3.42
N PRO A 35 -7.57 -4.63 4.66
CA PRO A 35 -8.94 -4.56 5.19
C PRO A 35 -9.81 -3.57 4.41
N SER A 36 -11.10 -3.91 4.26
CA SER A 36 -12.10 -2.96 3.78
C SER A 36 -12.52 -2.05 4.93
N ILE A 37 -12.20 -0.77 4.81
CA ILE A 37 -12.59 0.21 5.83
C ILE A 37 -13.93 0.85 5.48
N ASN A 38 -14.56 1.49 6.46
CA ASN A 38 -15.71 2.34 6.20
C ASN A 38 -15.20 3.69 5.62
N PRO A 39 -15.57 4.05 4.38
CA PRO A 39 -15.08 5.29 3.77
C PRO A 39 -15.44 6.56 4.52
N GLU A 40 -16.55 6.57 5.24
CA GLU A 40 -16.98 7.74 6.02
C GLU A 40 -16.12 7.93 7.28
N VAL A 41 -15.70 6.84 7.89
CA VAL A 41 -14.81 6.88 9.07
C VAL A 41 -13.38 7.22 8.65
N GLY A 42 -12.94 6.66 7.53
CA GLY A 42 -11.58 6.85 7.03
C GLY A 42 -10.54 6.05 7.81
N ALA A 43 -9.30 6.49 7.72
CA ALA A 43 -8.19 5.83 8.38
C ALA A 43 -7.08 6.84 8.71
N CYS A 44 -6.23 6.52 9.67
CA CYS A 44 -5.06 7.34 9.97
C CYS A 44 -3.89 7.00 9.04
N GLN A 45 -2.97 7.95 8.87
CA GLN A 45 -1.83 7.79 7.98
C GLN A 45 -0.98 6.57 8.32
N ALA A 46 -0.75 6.31 9.60
CA ALA A 46 0.05 5.17 10.03
C ALA A 46 -0.57 3.84 9.60
N ASP A 47 -1.89 3.70 9.71
CA ASP A 47 -2.59 2.49 9.30
C ASP A 47 -2.57 2.31 7.79
N ILE A 48 -2.81 3.39 7.03
CA ILE A 48 -2.74 3.35 5.56
C ILE A 48 -1.34 2.92 5.12
N PHE A 49 -0.31 3.51 5.71
CA PHE A 49 1.08 3.18 5.40
C PHE A 49 1.42 1.73 5.72
N HIS A 50 0.99 1.24 6.89
CA HIS A 50 1.20 -0.15 7.27
C HIS A 50 0.59 -1.11 6.25
N HIS A 51 -0.66 -0.89 5.88
CA HIS A 51 -1.35 -1.76 4.91
C HIS A 51 -0.75 -1.65 3.52
N TYR A 52 -0.25 -0.48 3.14
CA TYR A 52 0.50 -0.29 1.91
C TYR A 52 1.77 -1.15 1.89
N LYS A 53 2.56 -1.09 2.96
CA LYS A 53 3.78 -1.93 3.09
C LYS A 53 3.46 -3.41 3.02
N VAL A 54 2.44 -3.85 3.75
CA VAL A 54 2.03 -5.25 3.76
C VAL A 54 1.55 -5.68 2.38
N ALA A 55 0.85 -4.82 1.65
CA ALA A 55 0.43 -5.10 0.27
C ALA A 55 1.63 -5.28 -0.67
N LEU A 56 2.67 -4.45 -0.53
CA LEU A 56 3.92 -4.61 -1.30
C LEU A 56 4.61 -5.94 -0.94
N MET A 57 4.61 -6.31 0.32
CA MET A 57 5.16 -7.61 0.76
C MET A 57 4.41 -8.77 0.14
N ARG A 58 3.08 -8.73 0.16
CA ARG A 58 2.24 -9.78 -0.45
C ARG A 58 2.50 -9.91 -1.94
N ALA A 59 2.53 -8.78 -2.66
CA ALA A 59 2.79 -8.78 -4.09
C ALA A 59 4.16 -9.34 -4.42
N THR A 60 5.19 -8.97 -3.66
CA THR A 60 6.56 -9.48 -3.84
C THR A 60 6.64 -10.97 -3.55
N ALA A 61 6.00 -11.43 -2.47
CA ALA A 61 5.98 -12.85 -2.10
C ALA A 61 5.29 -13.69 -3.18
N LEU A 62 4.17 -13.20 -3.72
CA LEU A 62 3.43 -13.87 -4.79
C LEU A 62 4.28 -13.97 -6.07
N ASP A 63 4.98 -12.89 -6.44
CA ASP A 63 5.86 -12.91 -7.62
C ASP A 63 7.00 -13.90 -7.45
N ARG A 64 7.66 -13.90 -6.31
CA ARG A 64 8.74 -14.86 -6.01
C ARG A 64 8.24 -16.30 -6.05
N ALA A 65 7.07 -16.54 -5.49
CA ALA A 65 6.44 -17.85 -5.46
C ALA A 65 6.09 -18.33 -6.88
N THR A 66 5.52 -17.44 -7.70
CA THR A 66 5.15 -17.74 -9.08
C THR A 66 6.40 -18.10 -9.90
N ARG A 67 7.45 -17.31 -9.78
CA ARG A 67 8.72 -17.57 -10.50
C ARG A 67 9.37 -18.87 -10.05
N ALA A 68 9.34 -19.17 -8.75
CA ALA A 68 9.89 -20.41 -8.22
C ALA A 68 9.12 -21.63 -8.76
N GLU A 69 7.79 -21.55 -8.76
CA GLU A 69 6.95 -22.64 -9.27
C GLU A 69 7.12 -22.82 -10.78
N GLU A 70 7.23 -21.73 -11.54
CA GLU A 70 7.51 -21.81 -12.98
C GLU A 70 8.81 -22.56 -13.26
N ARG A 71 9.89 -22.25 -12.52
CA ARG A 71 11.18 -22.93 -12.64
C ARG A 71 11.06 -24.43 -12.28
N MET A 72 10.38 -24.73 -11.18
CA MET A 72 10.19 -26.11 -10.74
C MET A 72 9.38 -26.93 -11.74
N ALA A 73 8.26 -26.36 -12.22
CA ALA A 73 7.39 -27.00 -13.20
C ALA A 73 8.14 -27.28 -14.50
N LYS A 74 8.93 -26.33 -14.97
CA LYS A 74 9.76 -26.49 -16.18
C LYS A 74 10.80 -27.59 -15.99
N HIS A 75 11.49 -27.63 -14.85
CA HIS A 75 12.49 -28.65 -14.53
C HIS A 75 11.87 -30.04 -14.42
N GLN A 76 10.72 -30.14 -13.79
CA GLN A 76 9.99 -31.40 -13.58
C GLN A 76 9.08 -31.78 -14.74
N LYS A 77 9.02 -30.96 -15.80
CA LYS A 77 8.18 -31.18 -17.01
C LYS A 77 6.71 -31.42 -16.64
N ARG A 78 6.18 -30.61 -15.74
CA ARG A 78 4.79 -30.66 -15.29
C ARG A 78 4.13 -29.29 -15.44
N ARG A 79 2.80 -29.25 -15.22
CA ARG A 79 2.06 -28.00 -15.22
C ARG A 79 2.35 -27.18 -13.95
N ILE A 80 2.17 -25.87 -14.06
CA ILE A 80 2.23 -24.98 -12.91
C ILE A 80 1.09 -25.33 -11.95
N ASP A 81 1.43 -25.49 -10.66
CA ASP A 81 0.50 -25.82 -9.60
C ASP A 81 0.13 -24.57 -8.78
N PRO A 82 -1.12 -24.07 -8.89
CA PRO A 82 -1.54 -22.89 -8.11
C PRO A 82 -1.46 -23.10 -6.60
N GLU A 83 -1.69 -24.31 -6.10
CA GLU A 83 -1.58 -24.61 -4.67
C GLU A 83 -0.14 -24.45 -4.18
N ASN A 84 0.82 -24.85 -4.98
CA ASN A 84 2.23 -24.71 -4.63
C ASN A 84 2.65 -23.24 -4.63
N ILE A 85 2.13 -22.44 -5.56
CA ILE A 85 2.34 -20.99 -5.57
C ILE A 85 1.82 -20.39 -4.26
N GLU A 86 0.62 -20.77 -3.83
CA GLU A 86 0.03 -20.25 -2.60
C GLU A 86 0.86 -20.60 -1.36
N LYS A 87 1.31 -21.85 -1.26
CA LYS A 87 2.18 -22.29 -0.17
C LYS A 87 3.50 -21.54 -0.12
N LEU A 88 4.15 -21.38 -1.28
CA LEU A 88 5.40 -20.64 -1.40
C LEU A 88 5.22 -19.17 -1.06
N ALA A 89 4.11 -18.56 -1.51
CA ALA A 89 3.82 -17.15 -1.24
C ALA A 89 3.68 -16.92 0.27
N ARG A 90 2.96 -17.78 0.98
CA ARG A 90 2.84 -17.70 2.45
C ARG A 90 4.20 -17.82 3.13
N ARG A 91 5.02 -18.76 2.67
CA ARG A 91 6.36 -18.98 3.22
C ARG A 91 7.25 -17.75 3.01
N TYR A 92 7.30 -17.24 1.78
CA TYR A 92 8.13 -16.07 1.47
C TYR A 92 7.65 -14.82 2.21
N PHE A 93 6.34 -14.63 2.32
CA PHE A 93 5.78 -13.52 3.09
C PHE A 93 6.22 -13.59 4.55
N GLY A 94 6.15 -14.76 5.17
CA GLY A 94 6.55 -14.95 6.57
C GLY A 94 8.03 -14.72 6.84
N LEU A 95 8.88 -14.87 5.82
CA LEU A 95 10.32 -14.66 5.92
C LEU A 95 10.76 -13.24 5.61
N MET A 96 9.87 -12.39 5.11
CA MET A 96 10.21 -11.01 4.76
C MET A 96 10.33 -10.13 6.00
N PRO A 97 11.47 -9.42 6.18
CA PRO A 97 11.59 -8.47 7.27
C PRO A 97 10.78 -7.20 6.99
N TYR A 98 9.90 -6.85 7.91
CA TYR A 98 9.03 -5.68 7.77
C TYR A 98 9.82 -4.37 7.56
N LYS A 99 10.99 -4.25 8.21
CA LYS A 99 11.82 -3.04 8.14
C LYS A 99 12.58 -2.89 6.82
N ALA A 100 12.67 -3.94 6.01
CA ALA A 100 13.49 -3.95 4.78
C ALA A 100 12.72 -3.57 3.52
N GLN A 101 11.43 -3.21 3.63
CA GLN A 101 10.65 -2.83 2.44
C GLN A 101 11.09 -1.49 1.89
N GLY A 102 11.00 -1.35 0.58
CA GLY A 102 11.45 -0.20 -0.18
C GLY A 102 10.59 1.05 -0.06
N CYS A 103 9.80 1.19 0.98
CA CYS A 103 8.98 2.38 1.22
C CYS A 103 9.23 2.92 2.63
N ARG A 104 9.58 4.21 2.71
CA ARG A 104 9.80 4.90 3.97
C ARG A 104 8.57 5.72 4.34
N PHE A 105 8.27 5.79 5.64
CA PHE A 105 7.15 6.59 6.13
C PHE A 105 7.27 8.06 5.72
N HIS A 106 8.47 8.61 5.75
CA HIS A 106 8.70 9.99 5.30
C HIS A 106 8.26 10.20 3.84
N SER A 107 8.64 9.29 2.94
CA SER A 107 8.23 9.37 1.53
C SER A 107 6.71 9.27 1.38
N PHE A 108 6.09 8.39 2.15
CA PHE A 108 4.63 8.25 2.17
C PHE A 108 3.96 9.56 2.60
N ILE A 109 4.46 10.22 3.64
CA ILE A 109 3.91 11.48 4.13
C ILE A 109 4.02 12.58 3.06
N VAL A 110 5.10 12.61 2.29
CA VAL A 110 5.26 13.56 1.16
C VAL A 110 4.17 13.32 0.11
N TYR A 111 3.94 12.07 -0.29
CA TYR A 111 2.85 11.73 -1.23
C TYR A 111 1.49 12.11 -0.65
N PHE A 112 1.25 11.78 0.60
CA PHE A 112 -0.02 12.09 1.26
C PHE A 112 -0.27 13.59 1.32
N SER A 113 0.77 14.38 1.58
CA SER A 113 0.71 15.85 1.57
C SER A 113 0.26 16.38 0.20
N THR A 114 0.75 15.80 -0.90
CA THR A 114 0.32 16.15 -2.25
C THR A 114 -1.19 15.93 -2.42
N LEU A 115 -1.70 14.80 -1.93
CA LEU A 115 -3.13 14.50 -2.00
C LEU A 115 -3.97 15.49 -1.18
N GLN A 116 -3.47 15.92 -0.03
CA GLN A 116 -4.12 16.95 0.78
C GLN A 116 -4.13 18.30 0.06
N ARG A 117 -3.04 18.68 -0.58
CA ARG A 117 -2.92 19.93 -1.35
C ARG A 117 -3.83 19.96 -2.56
N LEU A 118 -4.07 18.80 -3.19
CA LEU A 118 -5.06 18.64 -4.26
C LEU A 118 -6.50 18.72 -3.75
N GLY A 119 -6.70 18.59 -2.43
CA GLY A 119 -8.04 18.53 -1.87
C GLY A 119 -8.73 17.19 -2.06
N TRP A 120 -7.97 16.13 -2.37
CA TRP A 120 -8.54 14.79 -2.59
C TRP A 120 -8.73 14.00 -1.30
N VAL A 121 -7.94 14.30 -0.27
CA VAL A 121 -8.10 13.74 1.06
C VAL A 121 -8.18 14.86 2.08
N LYS A 122 -8.95 14.63 3.15
CA LYS A 122 -9.20 15.62 4.19
C LYS A 122 -9.34 14.93 5.54
N ALA A 123 -8.89 15.59 6.60
CA ALA A 123 -9.13 15.13 7.97
C ALA A 123 -10.62 15.09 8.26
N THR A 124 -11.09 14.01 8.90
CA THR A 124 -12.49 13.86 9.29
C THR A 124 -12.85 14.62 10.56
N GLY A 125 -11.86 15.04 11.34
CA GLY A 125 -12.06 15.57 12.68
C GLY A 125 -11.98 14.52 13.80
N LYS A 126 -11.99 13.23 13.43
CA LYS A 126 -11.79 12.16 14.40
C LYS A 126 -10.32 12.05 14.75
N GLU A 127 -10.03 12.01 16.05
CA GLU A 127 -8.69 11.80 16.57
C GLU A 127 -8.69 10.69 17.62
N GLU A 128 -7.62 9.95 17.71
CA GLU A 128 -7.39 8.95 18.73
C GLU A 128 -6.09 9.25 19.45
N ARG A 129 -6.01 8.85 20.72
CA ARG A 129 -4.78 8.98 21.49
C ARG A 129 -3.67 8.17 20.82
N SER A 130 -2.48 8.76 20.80
CA SER A 130 -1.30 8.04 20.32
C SER A 130 -1.06 6.78 21.16
N ILE A 131 -0.56 5.72 20.52
CA ILE A 131 -0.06 4.53 21.23
C ILE A 131 1.13 4.89 22.15
N PHE A 132 1.76 6.06 21.91
CA PHE A 132 2.87 6.58 22.71
C PHE A 132 2.41 7.61 23.75
N GLN A 133 1.12 7.59 24.13
CA GLN A 133 0.55 8.57 25.06
C GLN A 133 1.24 8.55 26.42
N ASP A 134 1.70 7.38 26.86
CA ASP A 134 2.36 7.21 28.14
C ASP A 134 3.86 7.53 28.10
N HIS A 135 4.39 7.82 26.91
CA HIS A 135 5.77 8.28 26.75
C HIS A 135 5.87 9.77 27.07
N TYR A 136 7.07 10.23 27.40
CA TYR A 136 7.29 11.64 27.65
C TYR A 136 8.37 12.18 26.70
N PRO A 137 8.05 13.20 25.84
CA PRO A 137 6.71 13.77 25.64
C PRO A 137 5.76 12.78 24.97
N PRO A 138 4.44 12.89 25.20
CA PRO A 138 3.46 12.04 24.52
C PRO A 138 3.54 12.21 23.00
N GLY A 139 3.28 11.14 22.24
CA GLY A 139 3.19 11.23 20.79
C GLY A 139 1.97 12.05 20.34
N PRO A 140 1.97 12.56 19.10
CA PRO A 140 0.84 13.29 18.56
C PRO A 140 -0.39 12.37 18.43
N PRO A 141 -1.61 12.92 18.54
CA PRO A 141 -2.82 12.12 18.34
C PRO A 141 -2.90 11.58 16.91
N ARG A 142 -3.56 10.44 16.75
CA ARG A 142 -3.79 9.83 15.44
C ARG A 142 -5.02 10.51 14.82
N ARG A 143 -4.83 11.13 13.65
CA ARG A 143 -5.90 11.79 12.89
C ARG A 143 -6.41 10.88 11.79
N TYR A 144 -7.72 10.85 11.61
CA TYR A 144 -8.36 10.10 10.55
C TYR A 144 -8.59 10.98 9.33
N PHE A 145 -8.41 10.38 8.14
CA PHE A 145 -8.57 11.02 6.85
C PHE A 145 -9.54 10.23 6.00
N HIS A 146 -10.28 10.93 5.15
CA HIS A 146 -11.19 10.33 4.18
C HIS A 146 -11.05 11.03 2.81
N LEU A 147 -11.59 10.40 1.77
CA LEU A 147 -11.66 11.03 0.46
C LEU A 147 -12.71 12.14 0.47
N THR A 148 -12.37 13.25 -0.19
CA THR A 148 -13.34 14.30 -0.51
C THR A 148 -14.13 13.93 -1.76
N ASP A 149 -15.17 14.70 -2.09
CA ASP A 149 -15.90 14.52 -3.36
C ASP A 149 -14.97 14.70 -4.55
N ALA A 150 -14.05 15.67 -4.48
CA ALA A 150 -13.03 15.87 -5.51
C ALA A 150 -12.13 14.63 -5.67
N GLY A 151 -11.73 14.01 -4.56
CA GLY A 151 -10.92 12.78 -4.59
C GLY A 151 -11.69 11.59 -5.17
N LYS A 152 -12.97 11.46 -4.84
CA LYS A 152 -13.82 10.39 -5.38
C LYS A 152 -14.07 10.54 -6.88
N SER A 153 -14.20 11.77 -7.37
CA SER A 153 -14.50 12.06 -8.78
C SER A 153 -13.25 12.21 -9.64
N ALA A 154 -12.06 12.34 -9.07
CA ALA A 154 -10.84 12.42 -9.85
C ALA A 154 -10.62 11.12 -10.65
N PRO A 155 -10.23 11.20 -11.94
CA PRO A 155 -10.06 10.02 -12.76
C PRO A 155 -8.84 9.20 -12.33
N GLU A 156 -8.84 7.93 -12.68
CA GLU A 156 -7.71 7.01 -12.37
C GLU A 156 -6.38 7.54 -12.92
N THR A 157 -6.40 8.19 -14.08
CA THR A 157 -5.20 8.78 -14.67
C THR A 157 -4.59 9.88 -13.81
N ALA A 158 -5.43 10.66 -13.11
CA ALA A 158 -4.95 11.66 -12.16
C ALA A 158 -4.37 11.01 -10.89
N TRP A 159 -5.02 9.97 -10.39
CA TRP A 159 -4.52 9.20 -9.25
C TRP A 159 -3.22 8.44 -9.55
N ALA A 160 -2.98 8.13 -10.82
CA ALA A 160 -1.71 7.52 -11.23
C ALA A 160 -0.52 8.48 -11.13
N ASN A 161 -0.77 9.78 -11.24
CA ASN A 161 0.28 10.81 -11.13
C ASN A 161 -0.24 12.09 -10.47
N PRO A 162 -0.41 12.10 -9.13
CA PRO A 162 -0.91 13.27 -8.42
C PRO A 162 0.00 14.51 -8.54
N GLN A 163 1.30 14.33 -8.66
CA GLN A 163 2.24 15.43 -8.84
C GLN A 163 1.93 16.22 -10.12
N ARG A 164 1.65 15.52 -11.20
CA ARG A 164 1.25 16.15 -12.46
C ARG A 164 -0.08 16.87 -12.31
N ALA A 165 -1.04 16.30 -11.60
CA ALA A 165 -2.33 16.93 -11.35
C ALA A 165 -2.18 18.23 -10.54
N LEU A 166 -1.20 18.29 -9.61
CA LEU A 166 -0.95 19.46 -8.77
C LEU A 166 -0.17 20.56 -9.50
N TYR A 167 0.83 20.19 -10.29
CA TYR A 167 1.76 21.14 -10.90
C TYR A 167 1.62 21.29 -12.42
N GLY A 168 0.78 20.51 -12.97
CA GLY A 168 0.56 20.50 -14.37
C GLY A 168 0.39 20.61 -15.41
#